data_8016bce24b60fb81683fcf8ab32f8904
#
_entry.id   8016bce24b60fb81683fcf8ab32f8904
#
_cell.length_a   1.000
_cell.length_b   1.000
_cell.length_c   1.000
_cell.angle_alpha   90.00
_cell.angle_beta   90.00
_cell.angle_gamma   90.00
#
_symmetry.space_group_name_H-M   'P 1'
#
loop_
_entity.id
_entity.type
_entity.pdbx_description
1 polymer ?
#
loop_
_entity_poly.entity_id
_entity_poly.type
_entity_poly.pdbx_seq_one_letter_code
_entity_poly.pdbx_strand_id
1 'polypeptide(L)'
;MVVALQALLLSAAGRGERFPVWRADAAELTASMLIAVNVRMFAVDARYIPTDSMEPTFAVGDHLLLDKVSRVFRPPARGDVVCFQPPPEAVAKYGLPKGSCYIKRVVAVAGDEVQVRNGRLFINGMVQAEPYVSERMGYAMPSQTVPAGHLFVLGDNRNHSYDSHFWGPLPQERVLGIPLCTYWPPLRVRGRAAYRGGPRRPLAGSRVVTRALRRLHESRPGWTLGSKSAAARVTS
;
A
#
# COMPACT_ATOMS: atom_id res chain seq x y z
N MET A 1 -26.00 -2.76 -15.68
CA MET A 1 -26.50 -4.14 -15.72
C MET A 1 -26.73 -4.73 -14.33
N VAL A 2 -25.77 -4.69 -13.41
CA VAL A 2 -25.88 -5.24 -12.04
C VAL A 2 -26.99 -4.57 -11.23
N VAL A 3 -27.08 -3.23 -11.26
CA VAL A 3 -28.11 -2.45 -10.53
C VAL A 3 -29.54 -2.76 -11.04
N ALA A 4 -29.70 -2.97 -12.34
CA ALA A 4 -30.99 -3.33 -12.93
C ALA A 4 -31.43 -4.75 -12.52
N LEU A 5 -30.48 -5.68 -12.41
CA LEU A 5 -30.76 -7.04 -11.94
C LEU A 5 -31.14 -7.06 -10.46
N GLN A 6 -30.47 -6.25 -9.62
CA GLN A 6 -30.83 -6.06 -8.21
C GLN A 6 -32.23 -5.48 -8.03
N ALA A 7 -32.60 -4.45 -8.83
CA ALA A 7 -33.95 -3.88 -8.79
C ALA A 7 -35.02 -4.90 -9.22
N LEU A 8 -34.71 -5.75 -10.20
CA LEU A 8 -35.60 -6.82 -10.68
C LEU A 8 -35.84 -7.89 -9.61
N LEU A 9 -34.76 -8.32 -8.93
CA LEU A 9 -34.84 -9.32 -7.85
C LEU A 9 -35.60 -8.80 -6.62
N LEU A 10 -35.39 -7.52 -6.22
CA LEU A 10 -36.14 -6.89 -5.15
C LEU A 10 -37.61 -6.68 -5.49
N SER A 11 -37.95 -6.38 -6.76
CA SER A 11 -39.34 -6.24 -7.19
C SER A 11 -40.09 -7.57 -7.28
N ALA A 12 -39.39 -8.67 -7.53
CA ALA A 12 -39.95 -10.03 -7.54
C ALA A 12 -40.28 -10.53 -6.12
N ALA A 13 -39.47 -10.15 -5.12
CA ALA A 13 -39.68 -10.50 -3.71
C ALA A 13 -40.95 -9.82 -3.10
N GLY A 14 -41.39 -8.69 -3.66
CA GLY A 14 -42.56 -7.93 -3.19
C GLY A 14 -43.94 -8.46 -3.65
N ARG A 15 -43.99 -9.45 -4.53
CA ARG A 15 -45.23 -9.93 -5.15
C ARG A 15 -45.80 -11.17 -4.46
N GLY A 16 -45.92 -11.25 -3.16
CA GLY A 16 -46.80 -12.18 -2.41
C GLY A 16 -46.93 -13.66 -2.85
N GLU A 17 -46.16 -14.15 -3.80
CA GLU A 17 -46.14 -15.53 -4.21
C GLU A 17 -45.39 -16.38 -3.18
N ARG A 18 -46.05 -17.44 -2.71
CA ARG A 18 -45.45 -18.45 -1.83
C ARG A 18 -44.36 -19.20 -2.60
N PHE A 19 -43.16 -18.65 -2.64
CA PHE A 19 -42.01 -19.35 -3.21
C PHE A 19 -41.64 -20.54 -2.31
N PRO A 20 -41.26 -21.71 -2.87
CA PRO A 20 -40.72 -22.81 -2.11
C PRO A 20 -39.45 -22.35 -1.35
N VAL A 21 -39.27 -22.83 -0.11
CA VAL A 21 -38.23 -22.37 0.84
C VAL A 21 -36.82 -22.29 0.19
N TRP A 22 -36.49 -23.32 -0.62
CA TRP A 22 -35.18 -23.35 -1.32
C TRP A 22 -34.96 -22.17 -2.33
N ARG A 23 -36.06 -21.60 -2.87
CA ARG A 23 -35.96 -20.41 -3.76
C ARG A 23 -35.68 -19.15 -2.97
N ALA A 24 -36.24 -19.02 -1.77
CA ALA A 24 -35.93 -17.92 -0.87
C ALA A 24 -34.45 -17.95 -0.43
N ASP A 25 -33.96 -19.11 -0.03
CA ASP A 25 -32.58 -19.35 0.36
C ASP A 25 -31.62 -19.06 -0.80
N ALA A 26 -31.95 -19.52 -2.02
CA ALA A 26 -31.16 -19.23 -3.22
C ALA A 26 -31.12 -17.71 -3.57
N ALA A 27 -32.25 -17.01 -3.39
CA ALA A 27 -32.31 -15.56 -3.61
C ALA A 27 -31.46 -14.79 -2.59
N GLU A 28 -31.50 -15.17 -1.31
CA GLU A 28 -30.68 -14.58 -0.26
C GLU A 28 -29.17 -14.82 -0.49
N LEU A 29 -28.79 -16.04 -0.84
CA LEU A 29 -27.41 -16.37 -1.18
C LEU A 29 -26.91 -15.58 -2.39
N THR A 30 -27.74 -15.44 -3.43
CA THR A 30 -27.41 -14.67 -4.63
C THR A 30 -27.27 -13.19 -4.31
N ALA A 31 -28.18 -12.61 -3.52
CA ALA A 31 -28.11 -11.23 -3.09
C ALA A 31 -26.86 -10.96 -2.24
N SER A 32 -26.57 -11.84 -1.29
CA SER A 32 -25.37 -11.76 -0.45
C SER A 32 -24.09 -11.84 -1.27
N MET A 33 -24.02 -12.74 -2.23
CA MET A 33 -22.89 -12.87 -3.14
C MET A 33 -22.71 -11.63 -4.01
N LEU A 34 -23.79 -11.07 -4.55
CA LEU A 34 -23.75 -9.83 -5.32
C LEU A 34 -23.28 -8.65 -4.48
N ILE A 35 -23.75 -8.52 -3.25
CA ILE A 35 -23.29 -7.49 -2.31
C ILE A 35 -21.80 -7.68 -2.03
N ALA A 36 -21.34 -8.88 -1.71
CA ALA A 36 -19.94 -9.17 -1.43
C ALA A 36 -19.03 -8.83 -2.63
N VAL A 37 -19.45 -9.19 -3.84
CA VAL A 37 -18.72 -8.85 -5.08
C VAL A 37 -18.66 -7.34 -5.29
N ASN A 38 -19.76 -6.61 -5.09
CA ASN A 38 -19.78 -5.16 -5.21
C ASN A 38 -18.88 -4.48 -4.17
N VAL A 39 -18.96 -4.90 -2.90
CA VAL A 39 -18.08 -4.39 -1.84
C VAL A 39 -16.61 -4.62 -2.21
N ARG A 40 -16.26 -5.84 -2.65
CA ARG A 40 -14.89 -6.14 -3.08
C ARG A 40 -14.45 -5.31 -4.29
N MET A 41 -15.31 -5.13 -5.29
CA MET A 41 -14.95 -4.38 -6.50
C MET A 41 -14.77 -2.89 -6.23
N PHE A 42 -15.62 -2.29 -5.40
CA PHE A 42 -15.70 -0.83 -5.28
C PHE A 42 -15.18 -0.29 -3.96
N ALA A 43 -15.28 -1.03 -2.86
CA ALA A 43 -14.97 -0.50 -1.54
C ALA A 43 -13.65 -1.01 -0.96
N VAL A 44 -13.37 -2.31 -1.08
CA VAL A 44 -12.24 -2.95 -0.38
C VAL A 44 -11.44 -3.82 -1.35
N ASP A 45 -10.12 -3.83 -1.18
CA ASP A 45 -9.22 -4.71 -1.92
C ASP A 45 -8.20 -5.36 -0.98
N ALA A 46 -7.91 -6.64 -1.18
CA ALA A 46 -6.93 -7.38 -0.40
C ALA A 46 -5.58 -7.35 -1.10
N ARG A 47 -4.51 -7.02 -0.36
CA ARG A 47 -3.14 -6.93 -0.88
C ARG A 47 -2.17 -7.67 0.01
N TYR A 48 -1.14 -8.22 -0.63
CA TYR A 48 0.00 -8.89 0.01
C TYR A 48 1.22 -7.98 -0.08
N ILE A 49 2.07 -7.98 0.97
CA ILE A 49 3.32 -7.22 1.02
C ILE A 49 4.48 -8.14 0.62
N PRO A 50 5.05 -7.99 -0.59
CA PRO A 50 6.12 -8.84 -1.07
C PRO A 50 7.53 -8.32 -0.72
N THR A 51 7.68 -7.06 -0.29
CA THR A 51 8.97 -6.39 -0.08
C THR A 51 9.09 -5.76 1.30
N ASP A 52 10.31 -5.56 1.75
CA ASP A 52 10.67 -4.96 3.03
C ASP A 52 10.68 -3.42 3.02
N SER A 53 10.34 -2.80 1.90
CA SER A 53 10.45 -1.33 1.71
C SER A 53 9.63 -0.47 2.68
N MET A 54 8.68 -1.08 3.39
CA MET A 54 7.83 -0.44 4.40
C MET A 54 8.11 -0.97 5.82
N GLU A 55 9.17 -1.74 6.01
CA GLU A 55 9.61 -2.12 7.35
C GLU A 55 10.09 -0.88 8.12
N PRO A 56 9.80 -0.83 9.41
CA PRO A 56 9.14 -1.82 10.26
C PRO A 56 7.60 -1.68 10.33
N THR A 57 7.00 -0.76 9.58
CA THR A 57 5.54 -0.54 9.60
C THR A 57 4.78 -1.75 9.05
N PHE A 58 5.19 -2.24 7.90
CA PHE A 58 4.70 -3.49 7.32
C PHE A 58 5.88 -4.43 7.09
N ALA A 59 5.69 -5.69 7.39
CA ALA A 59 6.69 -6.71 7.11
C ALA A 59 6.31 -7.54 5.89
N VAL A 60 7.31 -8.15 5.26
CA VAL A 60 7.08 -9.14 4.20
C VAL A 60 6.13 -10.23 4.71
N GLY A 61 5.14 -10.59 3.91
CA GLY A 61 4.12 -11.58 4.27
C GLY A 61 2.87 -11.00 4.94
N ASP A 62 2.80 -9.69 5.19
CA ASP A 62 1.58 -9.05 5.68
C ASP A 62 0.50 -9.03 4.60
N HIS A 63 -0.74 -9.29 5.01
CA HIS A 63 -1.91 -9.13 4.15
C HIS A 63 -2.73 -7.94 4.65
N LEU A 64 -3.04 -7.03 3.73
CA LEU A 64 -3.72 -5.78 4.00
C LEU A 64 -5.08 -5.74 3.34
N LEU A 65 -6.03 -5.11 4.01
CA LEU A 65 -7.25 -4.60 3.37
C LEU A 65 -7.02 -3.13 3.01
N LEU A 66 -7.30 -2.76 1.77
CA LEU A 66 -7.26 -1.40 1.27
C LEU A 66 -8.66 -0.82 1.21
N ASP A 67 -8.82 0.39 1.70
CA ASP A 67 -10.00 1.22 1.55
C ASP A 67 -9.85 2.04 0.25
N LYS A 68 -10.73 1.75 -0.72
CA LYS A 68 -10.76 2.44 -2.02
C LYS A 68 -11.70 3.64 -2.03
N VAL A 69 -12.60 3.72 -1.07
CA VAL A 69 -13.67 4.73 -1.00
C VAL A 69 -13.18 6.03 -0.36
N SER A 70 -12.48 5.93 0.76
CA SER A 70 -12.05 7.12 1.52
C SER A 70 -11.22 8.11 0.71
N ARG A 71 -10.44 7.64 -0.28
CA ARG A 71 -9.64 8.51 -1.15
C ARG A 71 -10.47 9.45 -2.02
N VAL A 72 -11.74 9.08 -2.29
CA VAL A 72 -12.65 9.89 -3.11
C VAL A 72 -13.14 11.11 -2.32
N PHE A 73 -13.38 10.92 -1.02
CA PHE A 73 -13.91 11.96 -0.13
C PHE A 73 -12.83 12.76 0.59
N ARG A 74 -11.66 12.19 0.74
CA ARG A 74 -10.55 12.81 1.43
C ARG A 74 -9.24 12.54 0.68
N PRO A 75 -8.57 13.58 0.16
CA PRO A 75 -7.24 13.43 -0.42
C PRO A 75 -6.26 12.91 0.63
N PRO A 76 -5.25 12.13 0.22
CA PRO A 76 -4.19 11.68 1.12
C PRO A 76 -3.46 12.86 1.76
N ALA A 77 -3.19 12.74 3.06
CA ALA A 77 -2.49 13.74 3.85
C ALA A 77 -1.08 13.24 4.25
N ARG A 78 -0.21 14.15 4.71
CA ARG A 78 1.10 13.79 5.28
C ARG A 78 0.93 12.75 6.39
N GLY A 79 1.77 11.73 6.37
CA GLY A 79 1.74 10.60 7.29
C GLY A 79 0.78 9.46 6.88
N ASP A 80 -0.10 9.65 5.92
CA ASP A 80 -0.92 8.54 5.40
C ASP A 80 -0.04 7.56 4.61
N VAL A 81 -0.34 6.28 4.75
CA VAL A 81 0.21 5.26 3.85
C VAL A 81 -0.76 5.06 2.70
N VAL A 82 -0.26 5.00 1.47
CA VAL A 82 -1.07 4.86 0.26
C VAL A 82 -0.59 3.67 -0.57
N CYS A 83 -1.55 2.97 -1.18
CA CYS A 83 -1.31 2.01 -2.25
C CYS A 83 -1.57 2.71 -3.59
N PHE A 84 -0.64 2.59 -4.54
CA PHE A 84 -0.71 3.30 -5.81
C PHE A 84 -0.08 2.50 -6.95
N GLN A 85 -0.42 2.85 -8.18
CA GLN A 85 0.29 2.38 -9.37
C GLN A 85 1.50 3.28 -9.61
N PRO A 86 2.71 2.71 -9.77
CA PRO A 86 3.89 3.51 -10.07
C PRO A 86 3.70 4.30 -11.39
N PRO A 87 4.32 5.49 -11.53
CA PRO A 87 4.31 6.24 -12.76
C PRO A 87 4.84 5.40 -13.94
N PRO A 88 4.30 5.59 -15.18
CA PRO A 88 4.74 4.82 -16.35
C PRO A 88 6.24 4.95 -16.61
N GLU A 89 6.80 6.13 -16.37
CA GLU A 89 8.22 6.43 -16.52
C GLU A 89 9.06 5.58 -15.56
N ALA A 90 8.59 5.41 -14.32
CA ALA A 90 9.23 4.55 -13.34
C ALA A 90 9.13 3.08 -13.75
N VAL A 91 7.99 2.66 -14.29
CA VAL A 91 7.80 1.30 -14.82
C VAL A 91 8.77 1.03 -15.98
N ALA A 92 8.87 1.95 -16.94
CA ALA A 92 9.73 1.81 -18.11
C ALA A 92 11.22 1.82 -17.75
N LYS A 93 11.64 2.78 -16.91
CA LYS A 93 13.05 2.98 -16.54
C LYS A 93 13.61 1.84 -15.69
N TYR A 94 12.77 1.23 -14.83
CA TYR A 94 13.23 0.29 -13.81
C TYR A 94 12.67 -1.13 -13.97
N GLY A 95 11.98 -1.39 -15.08
CA GLY A 95 11.46 -2.73 -15.40
C GLY A 95 10.43 -3.25 -14.41
N LEU A 96 9.63 -2.37 -13.79
CA LEU A 96 8.65 -2.75 -12.79
C LEU A 96 7.52 -3.56 -13.43
N PRO A 97 6.99 -4.61 -12.78
CA PRO A 97 5.87 -5.38 -13.31
C PRO A 97 4.64 -4.49 -13.58
N LYS A 98 4.08 -4.58 -14.79
CA LYS A 98 2.84 -3.85 -15.16
C LYS A 98 1.71 -4.24 -14.20
N GLY A 99 0.93 -3.25 -13.75
CA GLY A 99 -0.19 -3.50 -12.85
C GLY A 99 0.18 -3.74 -11.40
N SER A 100 1.47 -3.66 -11.03
CA SER A 100 1.92 -3.74 -9.65
C SER A 100 1.34 -2.59 -8.82
N CYS A 101 0.98 -2.90 -7.58
CA CYS A 101 0.61 -1.91 -6.58
C CYS A 101 1.78 -1.72 -5.60
N TYR A 102 2.20 -0.48 -5.44
CA TYR A 102 3.25 -0.10 -4.50
C TYR A 102 2.62 0.54 -3.28
N ILE A 103 3.21 0.30 -2.12
CA ILE A 103 2.75 0.87 -0.85
C ILE A 103 3.88 1.73 -0.31
N LYS A 104 3.60 3.02 -0.08
CA LYS A 104 4.54 4.01 0.47
C LYS A 104 3.81 4.98 1.39
N ARG A 105 4.57 5.73 2.16
CA ARG A 105 4.06 6.80 3.02
C ARG A 105 4.13 8.15 2.33
N VAL A 106 3.04 8.90 2.41
CA VAL A 106 3.00 10.31 1.99
C VAL A 106 3.79 11.13 3.00
N VAL A 107 4.93 11.69 2.58
CA VAL A 107 5.76 12.56 3.42
C VAL A 107 5.50 14.02 3.15
N ALA A 108 5.08 14.37 1.93
CA ALA A 108 4.72 15.72 1.57
C ALA A 108 3.57 15.75 0.55
N VAL A 109 2.85 16.86 0.50
CA VAL A 109 1.71 17.11 -0.39
C VAL A 109 1.99 18.33 -1.27
N ALA A 110 1.11 18.59 -2.24
CA ALA A 110 1.22 19.73 -3.14
C ALA A 110 1.54 21.04 -2.40
N GLY A 111 2.53 21.79 -2.91
CA GLY A 111 3.02 23.03 -2.33
C GLY A 111 4.09 22.88 -1.25
N ASP A 112 4.34 21.67 -0.75
CA ASP A 112 5.42 21.43 0.20
C ASP A 112 6.77 21.44 -0.47
N GLU A 113 7.76 21.95 0.23
CA GLU A 113 9.16 21.86 -0.10
C GLU A 113 9.78 20.67 0.63
N VAL A 114 10.35 19.71 -0.12
CA VAL A 114 10.93 18.44 0.41
C VAL A 114 12.43 18.46 0.21
N GLN A 115 13.19 18.14 1.24
CA GLN A 115 14.64 18.02 1.19
C GLN A 115 15.11 16.88 2.09
N VAL A 116 16.18 16.18 1.67
CA VAL A 116 16.90 15.23 2.53
C VAL A 116 18.33 15.74 2.72
N ARG A 117 18.72 16.04 3.95
CA ARG A 117 20.09 16.44 4.30
C ARG A 117 20.51 15.83 5.64
N ASN A 118 21.78 15.49 5.75
CA ASN A 118 22.35 14.88 6.96
C ASN A 118 21.56 13.67 7.47
N GLY A 119 21.02 12.86 6.53
CA GLY A 119 20.23 11.66 6.83
C GLY A 119 18.85 11.92 7.44
N ARG A 120 18.31 13.14 7.32
CA ARG A 120 17.00 13.54 7.86
C ARG A 120 16.12 14.16 6.79
N LEU A 121 14.81 13.95 6.92
CA LEU A 121 13.79 14.58 6.08
C LEU A 121 13.46 15.98 6.61
N PHE A 122 13.42 16.95 5.70
CA PHE A 122 12.96 18.31 5.96
C PHE A 122 11.75 18.58 5.07
N ILE A 123 10.71 19.16 5.66
CA ILE A 123 9.52 19.65 4.96
C ILE A 123 9.35 21.12 5.32
N ASN A 124 9.32 21.99 4.29
CA ASN A 124 9.25 23.44 4.46
C ASN A 124 10.34 23.98 5.41
N GLY A 125 11.56 23.48 5.26
CA GLY A 125 12.72 23.85 6.08
C GLY A 125 12.75 23.24 7.48
N MET A 126 11.71 22.55 7.94
CA MET A 126 11.62 21.95 9.27
C MET A 126 11.92 20.45 9.24
N VAL A 127 12.80 19.99 10.17
CA VAL A 127 13.09 18.57 10.33
C VAL A 127 11.84 17.82 10.79
N GLN A 128 11.58 16.68 10.18
CA GLN A 128 10.43 15.85 10.52
C GLN A 128 10.79 14.83 11.60
N ALA A 129 9.89 14.65 12.57
CA ALA A 129 9.94 13.55 13.52
C ALA A 129 9.28 12.31 12.89
N GLU A 130 10.06 11.26 12.66
CA GLU A 130 9.63 10.09 11.91
C GLU A 130 9.79 8.80 12.75
N PRO A 131 8.90 8.56 13.72
CA PRO A 131 9.04 7.44 14.67
C PRO A 131 8.89 6.04 14.00
N TYR A 132 8.44 6.02 12.76
CA TYR A 132 8.30 4.82 11.93
C TYR A 132 9.55 4.48 11.10
N VAL A 133 10.54 5.35 11.09
CA VAL A 133 11.82 5.13 10.41
C VAL A 133 12.84 4.57 11.39
N SER A 134 13.47 3.46 11.03
CA SER A 134 14.41 2.75 11.93
C SER A 134 15.85 3.26 11.84
N GLU A 135 16.22 3.85 10.70
CA GLU A 135 17.58 4.30 10.43
C GLU A 135 17.62 5.61 9.65
N ARG A 136 18.74 6.32 9.72
CA ARG A 136 18.95 7.54 8.93
C ARG A 136 19.08 7.22 7.45
N MET A 137 18.63 8.15 6.60
CA MET A 137 18.80 8.07 5.15
C MET A 137 20.28 8.16 4.79
N GLY A 138 20.77 7.20 3.98
CA GLY A 138 22.13 7.16 3.47
C GLY A 138 22.34 8.04 2.23
N TYR A 139 21.33 8.80 1.81
CA TYR A 139 21.36 9.67 0.64
C TYR A 139 21.00 11.11 1.00
N ALA A 140 21.36 12.02 0.11
CA ALA A 140 20.93 13.43 0.14
C ALA A 140 20.04 13.72 -1.08
N MET A 141 19.07 14.60 -0.92
CA MET A 141 18.18 15.04 -1.98
C MET A 141 18.05 16.57 -1.91
N PRO A 142 18.30 17.27 -3.01
CA PRO A 142 18.13 18.72 -3.05
C PRO A 142 16.69 19.12 -2.76
N SER A 143 16.50 20.35 -2.35
CA SER A 143 15.15 20.87 -2.12
C SER A 143 14.36 20.89 -3.41
N GLN A 144 13.12 20.39 -3.35
CA GLN A 144 12.18 20.41 -4.45
C GLN A 144 10.76 20.63 -3.95
N THR A 145 9.98 21.43 -4.69
CA THR A 145 8.59 21.68 -4.37
C THR A 145 7.69 20.61 -5.01
N VAL A 146 6.75 20.08 -4.24
CA VAL A 146 5.77 19.11 -4.73
C VAL A 146 4.75 19.83 -5.61
N PRO A 147 4.59 19.45 -6.90
CA PRO A 147 3.66 20.10 -7.81
C PRO A 147 2.19 19.93 -7.38
N ALA A 148 1.31 20.80 -7.88
CA ALA A 148 -0.13 20.65 -7.70
C ALA A 148 -0.61 19.28 -8.20
N GLY A 149 -1.53 18.66 -7.47
CA GLY A 149 -2.05 17.32 -7.80
C GLY A 149 -1.08 16.16 -7.59
N HIS A 150 0.07 16.40 -6.94
CA HIS A 150 1.06 15.37 -6.66
C HIS A 150 1.28 15.17 -5.16
N LEU A 151 1.86 14.03 -4.84
CA LEU A 151 2.30 13.62 -3.51
C LEU A 151 3.79 13.28 -3.57
N PHE A 152 4.51 13.47 -2.47
CA PHE A 152 5.84 12.92 -2.33
C PHE A 152 5.78 11.74 -1.36
N VAL A 153 6.17 10.56 -1.84
CA VAL A 153 6.01 9.32 -1.10
C VAL A 153 7.35 8.63 -0.88
N LEU A 154 7.60 8.17 0.34
CA LEU A 154 8.80 7.43 0.72
C LEU A 154 8.43 6.11 1.41
N GLY A 155 9.30 5.10 1.24
CA GLY A 155 9.24 3.90 2.08
C GLY A 155 9.69 4.20 3.50
N ASP A 156 9.16 3.47 4.48
CA ASP A 156 9.61 3.61 5.87
C ASP A 156 11.01 2.99 6.06
N ASN A 157 11.36 1.97 5.26
CA ASN A 157 12.72 1.46 5.11
C ASN A 157 13.49 2.31 4.07
N ARG A 158 13.96 3.47 4.52
CA ARG A 158 14.48 4.56 3.71
C ARG A 158 15.57 4.18 2.72
N ASN A 159 16.50 3.33 3.16
CA ASN A 159 17.65 2.91 2.34
C ASN A 159 17.35 1.71 1.44
N HIS A 160 16.20 1.03 1.65
CA HIS A 160 15.76 -0.14 0.88
C HIS A 160 14.42 0.09 0.19
N SER A 161 14.15 1.31 -0.23
CA SER A 161 12.89 1.69 -0.87
C SER A 161 13.11 2.33 -2.23
N TYR A 162 12.34 1.86 -3.20
CA TYR A 162 12.27 2.44 -4.52
C TYR A 162 11.02 3.34 -4.58
N ASP A 163 11.20 4.65 -4.46
CA ASP A 163 10.13 5.62 -4.23
C ASP A 163 10.42 7.00 -4.84
N SER A 164 9.74 8.04 -4.39
CA SER A 164 9.82 9.38 -4.97
C SER A 164 11.22 10.00 -5.00
N HIS A 165 12.15 9.56 -4.17
CA HIS A 165 13.52 10.07 -4.23
C HIS A 165 14.25 9.63 -5.50
N PHE A 166 13.80 8.54 -6.17
CA PHE A 166 14.33 8.08 -7.45
C PHE A 166 13.55 8.61 -8.66
N TRP A 167 12.21 8.60 -8.58
CA TRP A 167 11.35 8.88 -9.74
C TRP A 167 10.50 10.15 -9.60
N GLY A 168 10.64 10.90 -8.49
CA GLY A 168 9.98 12.19 -8.30
C GLY A 168 8.57 12.11 -7.70
N PRO A 169 7.80 13.19 -7.78
CA PRO A 169 6.46 13.28 -7.22
C PRO A 169 5.47 12.31 -7.89
N LEU A 170 4.58 11.71 -7.10
CA LEU A 170 3.52 10.80 -7.53
C LEU A 170 2.26 11.58 -7.88
N PRO A 171 1.69 11.45 -9.10
CA PRO A 171 0.37 11.97 -9.40
C PRO A 171 -0.69 11.36 -8.45
N GLN A 172 -1.50 12.21 -7.82
CA GLN A 172 -2.49 11.79 -6.81
C GLN A 172 -3.56 10.85 -7.38
N GLU A 173 -3.89 10.98 -8.65
CA GLU A 173 -4.83 10.11 -9.38
C GLU A 173 -4.40 8.64 -9.43
N ARG A 174 -3.09 8.35 -9.28
CA ARG A 174 -2.55 7.00 -9.26
C ARG A 174 -2.74 6.28 -7.94
N VAL A 175 -3.22 6.96 -6.90
CA VAL A 175 -3.53 6.35 -5.62
C VAL A 175 -4.76 5.46 -5.78
N LEU A 176 -4.60 4.18 -5.47
CA LEU A 176 -5.66 3.17 -5.55
C LEU A 176 -6.48 3.07 -4.27
N GLY A 177 -5.83 3.27 -3.12
CA GLY A 177 -6.48 3.16 -1.83
C GLY A 177 -5.52 3.41 -0.66
N ILE A 178 -6.08 3.33 0.53
CA ILE A 178 -5.37 3.55 1.79
C ILE A 178 -5.49 2.28 2.63
N PRO A 179 -4.40 1.73 3.22
CA PRO A 179 -4.48 0.57 4.10
C PRO A 179 -5.44 0.83 5.27
N LEU A 180 -6.45 -0.03 5.40
CA LEU A 180 -7.43 -0.01 6.47
C LEU A 180 -6.92 -0.79 7.68
N CYS A 181 -6.50 -2.03 7.43
CA CYS A 181 -5.91 -2.90 8.45
C CYS A 181 -4.99 -3.95 7.83
N THR A 182 -4.05 -4.46 8.65
CA THR A 182 -3.39 -5.74 8.42
C THR A 182 -4.28 -6.81 9.05
N TYR A 183 -4.66 -7.84 8.31
CA TYR A 183 -5.53 -8.92 8.81
C TYR A 183 -4.80 -10.27 8.94
N TRP A 184 -3.63 -10.40 8.33
CA TRP A 184 -2.78 -11.59 8.44
C TRP A 184 -1.31 -11.19 8.44
N PRO A 185 -0.43 -11.88 9.21
CA PRO A 185 -0.73 -12.98 10.16
C PRO A 185 -1.44 -12.47 11.43
N PRO A 186 -2.18 -13.34 12.16
CA PRO A 186 -3.01 -12.94 13.31
C PRO A 186 -2.26 -12.13 14.38
N LEU A 187 -0.98 -12.45 14.62
CA LEU A 187 -0.13 -11.75 15.60
C LEU A 187 0.26 -10.32 15.17
N ARG A 188 -0.01 -9.93 13.92
CA ARG A 188 0.32 -8.61 13.36
C ARG A 188 -0.91 -7.82 12.93
N VAL A 189 -2.10 -8.24 13.36
CA VAL A 189 -3.35 -7.49 13.07
C VAL A 189 -3.27 -6.09 13.67
N ARG A 190 -3.40 -5.07 12.82
CA ARG A 190 -3.33 -3.66 13.18
C ARG A 190 -4.27 -2.84 12.31
N GLY A 191 -4.91 -1.86 12.91
CA GLY A 191 -5.75 -0.91 12.20
C GLY A 191 -4.98 0.33 11.73
N ARG A 192 -5.62 1.14 10.89
CA ARG A 192 -5.07 2.35 10.25
C ARG A 192 -4.37 3.33 11.21
N ALA A 193 -4.90 3.52 12.42
CA ALA A 193 -4.31 4.43 13.40
C ALA A 193 -2.88 4.02 13.82
N ALA A 194 -2.58 2.73 13.84
CA ALA A 194 -1.27 2.22 14.20
C ALA A 194 -0.19 2.54 13.17
N TYR A 195 -0.56 2.80 11.91
CA TYR A 195 0.39 3.11 10.84
C TYR A 195 0.94 4.54 10.93
N ARG A 196 0.21 5.47 11.59
CA ARG A 196 0.63 6.86 11.78
C ARG A 196 1.59 7.04 12.94
N GLY A 197 1.48 6.21 13.98
CA GLY A 197 2.25 6.33 15.23
C GLY A 197 3.60 5.62 15.27
N GLY A 198 4.03 5.00 14.17
CA GLY A 198 5.25 4.18 14.13
C GLY A 198 5.06 2.76 14.68
N PRO A 199 6.07 1.89 14.53
CA PRO A 199 5.97 0.52 14.97
C PRO A 199 5.91 0.44 16.49
N ARG A 200 4.88 -0.21 17.01
CA ARG A 200 4.99 -0.74 18.38
C ARG A 200 6.11 -1.79 18.37
N ARG A 201 6.99 -1.76 19.38
CA ARG A 201 8.03 -2.79 19.55
C ARG A 201 7.42 -4.17 19.25
N PRO A 202 8.07 -5.00 18.42
CA PRO A 202 7.60 -6.37 18.19
C PRO A 202 7.50 -7.06 19.55
N LEU A 203 6.39 -7.76 19.81
CA LEU A 203 6.31 -8.68 20.92
C LEU A 203 7.52 -9.63 20.80
N ALA A 204 8.20 -9.90 21.90
CA ALA A 204 9.52 -10.56 21.95
C ALA A 204 9.63 -11.90 21.19
N GLY A 205 8.52 -12.50 20.77
CA GLY A 205 8.45 -13.72 19.92
C GLY A 205 8.54 -13.50 18.41
N SER A 206 8.40 -12.28 17.90
CA SER A 206 8.28 -12.08 16.44
C SER A 206 9.59 -12.21 15.67
N ARG A 207 10.75 -11.97 16.34
CA ARG A 207 12.07 -12.12 15.68
C ARG A 207 12.39 -13.55 15.25
N VAL A 208 11.89 -14.53 16.00
CA VAL A 208 12.12 -15.97 15.71
C VAL A 208 11.29 -16.39 14.51
N VAL A 209 10.03 -15.95 14.43
CA VAL A 209 9.11 -16.29 13.33
C VAL A 209 9.56 -15.63 12.03
N THR A 210 9.98 -14.35 12.06
CA THR A 210 10.48 -13.64 10.86
C THR A 210 11.75 -14.31 10.32
N ARG A 211 12.65 -14.76 11.19
CA ARG A 211 13.88 -15.48 10.80
C ARG A 211 13.57 -16.87 10.22
N ALA A 212 12.59 -17.56 10.74
CA ALA A 212 12.14 -18.87 10.26
C ALA A 212 11.43 -18.74 8.87
N LEU A 213 10.56 -17.75 8.71
CA LEU A 213 9.88 -17.49 7.43
C LEU A 213 10.86 -17.02 6.34
N ARG A 214 11.87 -16.22 6.70
CA ARG A 214 12.93 -15.83 5.77
C ARG A 214 13.73 -17.05 5.30
N ARG A 215 14.09 -17.98 6.19
CA ARG A 215 14.78 -19.23 5.83
C ARG A 215 13.92 -20.13 4.93
N LEU A 216 12.62 -20.21 5.15
CA LEU A 216 11.68 -20.96 4.31
C LEU A 216 11.51 -20.34 2.92
N HIS A 217 11.65 -19.02 2.81
CA HIS A 217 11.60 -18.33 1.52
C HIS A 217 12.91 -18.49 0.74
N GLU A 218 14.04 -18.43 1.43
CA GLU A 218 15.39 -18.65 0.85
C GLU A 218 15.63 -20.13 0.43
N SER A 219 14.92 -21.07 1.03
CA SER A 219 15.02 -22.50 0.72
C SER A 219 14.15 -22.99 -0.45
N ARG A 220 13.39 -22.12 -1.12
CA ARG A 220 12.66 -22.49 -2.34
C ARG A 220 13.56 -22.31 -3.56
N PRO A 221 13.99 -23.40 -4.25
CA PRO A 221 14.76 -23.30 -5.46
C PRO A 221 13.87 -22.74 -6.58
N GLY A 222 14.22 -21.58 -7.14
CA GLY A 222 13.63 -21.14 -8.40
C GLY A 222 13.28 -19.64 -8.54
N TRP A 223 13.51 -18.78 -7.52
CA TRP A 223 13.27 -17.34 -7.67
C TRP A 223 14.53 -16.54 -7.33
N THR A 224 15.52 -16.58 -8.22
CA THR A 224 16.65 -15.65 -8.18
C THR A 224 16.22 -14.35 -8.86
N LEU A 225 15.84 -13.35 -8.08
CA LEU A 225 15.92 -11.96 -8.55
C LEU A 225 17.39 -11.63 -8.74
N GLY A 226 17.81 -11.56 -10.00
CA GLY A 226 19.18 -11.26 -10.37
C GLY A 226 19.65 -9.92 -9.82
N SER A 227 20.47 -9.95 -8.80
CA SER A 227 21.30 -8.83 -8.39
C SER A 227 22.41 -8.66 -9.42
N LYS A 228 22.15 -7.93 -10.51
CA LYS A 228 23.23 -7.39 -11.34
C LYS A 228 23.63 -6.05 -10.75
N SER A 229 24.64 -6.10 -9.89
CA SER A 229 25.53 -5.01 -9.57
C SER A 229 26.14 -4.48 -10.87
N ALA A 230 25.69 -3.33 -11.35
CA ALA A 230 26.37 -2.58 -12.38
C ALA A 230 27.34 -1.60 -11.70
N ALA A 231 28.51 -2.10 -11.28
CA ALA A 231 29.67 -1.26 -11.05
C ALA A 231 30.22 -0.85 -12.42
N ALA A 232 29.83 0.32 -12.92
CA ALA A 232 30.49 0.95 -14.06
C ALA A 232 31.82 1.52 -13.57
N ARG A 233 32.91 0.85 -13.93
CA ARG A 233 34.26 1.45 -13.92
C ARG A 233 34.31 2.51 -15.01
N VAL A 234 34.52 3.76 -14.61
CA VAL A 234 35.04 4.80 -15.50
C VAL A 234 36.55 4.73 -15.40
N THR A 235 37.23 4.32 -16.50
CA THR A 235 38.65 4.57 -16.72
C THR A 235 38.80 5.26 -18.05
N SER A 236 39.54 6.37 -17.99
CA SER A 236 40.17 7.20 -19.04
C SER A 236 39.24 7.89 -20.01
#